data_7a7eadd7ebd066e0fa27812f64f72686
#
_entry.id   7a7eadd7ebd066e0fa27812f64f72686
#
_cell.length_a   1.000
_cell.length_b   1.000
_cell.length_c   1.000
_cell.angle_alpha   90.00
_cell.angle_beta   90.00
_cell.angle_gamma   90.00
#
_symmetry.space_group_name_H-M   'P 1'
#
loop_
_entity.id
_entity.type
_entity.pdbx_description
1 polymer ?
#
loop_
_entity_poly.entity_id
_entity_poly.type
_entity_poly.pdbx_seq_one_letter_code
_entity_poly.pdbx_strand_id
1 'polypeptide(L)'
;MNIMLFHSTFGLRPAVLRAADRLRSAGHEVWTPDLFDGRTFEEVEEGMAHKEKIGKEELLKRAVLAAAPYSERGLVYAGFSLGASIAQTLALGDEKARGLLLLHGTSDIAPDVTAEDLPVQLHVAEPDPFETDDWLSAWYLQMGRTGADVEVYRYAGAGHLYTDPDLPDYDEEAAETTWRVALGFLDTL
;
A
#
# COMPACT_ATOMS: atom_id res chain seq x y z
N MET A 1 0.85 15.68 5.05
CA MET A 1 0.12 15.17 3.86
C MET A 1 -1.24 14.61 4.27
N ASN A 2 -2.17 14.45 3.30
CA ASN A 2 -3.42 13.72 3.45
C ASN A 2 -3.20 12.29 2.94
N ILE A 3 -3.32 11.28 3.81
CA ILE A 3 -2.96 9.90 3.48
C ILE A 3 -4.19 9.00 3.61
N MET A 4 -4.48 8.25 2.55
CA MET A 4 -5.46 7.17 2.56
C MET A 4 -4.71 5.85 2.68
N LEU A 5 -4.76 5.21 3.86
CA LEU A 5 -4.00 3.99 4.17
C LEU A 5 -4.91 2.76 4.21
N PHE A 6 -4.72 1.85 3.26
CA PHE A 6 -5.51 0.62 3.13
C PHE A 6 -4.84 -0.57 3.83
N HIS A 7 -5.66 -1.37 4.49
CA HIS A 7 -5.24 -2.58 5.19
C HIS A 7 -4.90 -3.75 4.24
N SER A 8 -4.17 -4.73 4.75
CA SER A 8 -3.85 -5.98 4.06
C SER A 8 -5.04 -6.95 4.00
N THR A 9 -4.82 -8.14 3.49
CA THR A 9 -5.78 -9.26 3.47
C THR A 9 -6.24 -9.68 4.87
N PHE A 10 -5.50 -9.34 5.91
CA PHE A 10 -5.89 -9.61 7.31
C PHE A 10 -6.97 -8.67 7.86
N GLY A 11 -7.40 -7.65 7.09
CA GLY A 11 -8.39 -6.69 7.53
C GLY A 11 -7.79 -5.51 8.30
N LEU A 12 -8.65 -4.63 8.82
CA LEU A 12 -8.22 -3.45 9.58
C LEU A 12 -7.81 -3.83 11.02
N ARG A 13 -6.64 -4.47 11.15
CA ARG A 13 -6.06 -4.92 12.42
C ARG A 13 -5.42 -3.77 13.21
N PRO A 14 -5.15 -3.97 14.53
CA PRO A 14 -4.43 -3.00 15.34
C PRO A 14 -3.09 -2.55 14.77
N ALA A 15 -2.36 -3.41 14.06
CA ALA A 15 -1.10 -3.05 13.39
C ALA A 15 -1.27 -1.93 12.36
N VAL A 16 -2.34 -1.96 11.57
CA VAL A 16 -2.65 -0.88 10.59
C VAL A 16 -2.98 0.43 11.31
N LEU A 17 -3.69 0.36 12.43
CA LEU A 17 -4.03 1.54 13.24
C LEU A 17 -2.76 2.14 13.89
N ARG A 18 -1.84 1.29 14.40
CA ARG A 18 -0.54 1.76 14.91
C ARG A 18 0.31 2.43 13.82
N ALA A 19 0.31 1.88 12.61
CA ALA A 19 0.98 2.50 11.46
C ALA A 19 0.37 3.88 11.14
N ALA A 20 -0.96 3.99 11.13
CA ALA A 20 -1.65 5.26 10.95
C ALA A 20 -1.31 6.26 12.06
N ASP A 21 -1.22 5.83 13.31
CA ASP A 21 -0.86 6.69 14.45
C ASP A 21 0.60 7.15 14.36
N ARG A 22 1.50 6.31 13.83
CA ARG A 22 2.88 6.70 13.52
C ARG A 22 2.92 7.83 12.49
N LEU A 23 2.17 7.71 11.40
CA LEU A 23 2.06 8.75 10.37
C LEU A 23 1.41 10.03 10.93
N ARG A 24 0.35 9.93 11.74
CA ARG A 24 -0.29 11.08 12.42
C ARG A 24 0.67 11.80 13.35
N SER A 25 1.50 11.05 14.08
CA SER A 25 2.51 11.59 14.98
C SER A 25 3.61 12.37 14.23
N ALA A 26 3.81 12.06 12.94
CA ALA A 26 4.68 12.81 12.03
C ALA A 26 3.99 14.03 11.38
N GLY A 27 2.74 14.35 11.77
CA GLY A 27 2.03 15.55 11.30
C GLY A 27 1.16 15.36 10.07
N HIS A 28 0.87 14.11 9.66
CA HIS A 28 -0.01 13.82 8.54
C HIS A 28 -1.46 13.61 8.98
N GLU A 29 -2.44 13.91 8.12
CA GLU A 29 -3.82 13.46 8.28
C GLU A 29 -3.98 12.09 7.64
N VAL A 30 -4.48 11.09 8.40
CA VAL A 30 -4.53 9.70 7.94
C VAL A 30 -5.92 9.09 8.14
N TRP A 31 -6.48 8.55 7.07
CA TRP A 31 -7.72 7.77 7.06
C TRP A 31 -7.41 6.30 6.79
N THR A 32 -8.06 5.43 7.55
CA THR A 32 -7.90 3.98 7.46
C THR A 32 -9.26 3.33 7.21
N PRO A 33 -9.74 3.32 5.96
CA PRO A 33 -11.04 2.72 5.67
C PRO A 33 -11.04 1.21 5.93
N ASP A 34 -12.10 0.73 6.53
CA ASP A 34 -12.34 -0.70 6.70
C ASP A 34 -13.08 -1.23 5.46
N LEU A 35 -12.38 -2.02 4.66
CA LEU A 35 -12.91 -2.61 3.44
C LEU A 35 -13.60 -3.97 3.70
N PHE A 36 -13.49 -4.50 4.92
CA PHE A 36 -13.96 -5.83 5.31
C PHE A 36 -15.13 -5.83 6.30
N ASP A 37 -15.78 -4.69 6.53
CA ASP A 37 -16.94 -4.54 7.42
C ASP A 37 -16.68 -5.04 8.85
N GLY A 38 -15.56 -4.69 9.45
CA GLY A 38 -15.14 -5.05 10.80
C GLY A 38 -14.52 -6.43 10.92
N ARG A 39 -14.33 -7.15 9.82
CA ARG A 39 -13.72 -8.48 9.86
C ARG A 39 -12.22 -8.40 9.83
N THR A 40 -11.58 -9.15 10.73
CA THR A 40 -10.14 -9.39 10.78
C THR A 40 -9.85 -10.88 10.83
N PHE A 41 -8.67 -11.27 10.40
CA PHE A 41 -8.27 -12.66 10.29
C PHE A 41 -6.90 -12.86 10.94
N GLU A 42 -6.66 -14.05 11.45
CA GLU A 42 -5.36 -14.50 12.00
C GLU A 42 -4.56 -15.28 10.94
N GLU A 43 -5.27 -15.94 10.00
CA GLU A 43 -4.68 -16.77 8.96
C GLU A 43 -4.88 -16.11 7.58
N VAL A 44 -3.85 -16.17 6.74
CA VAL A 44 -3.87 -15.53 5.41
C VAL A 44 -4.92 -16.17 4.50
N GLU A 45 -5.12 -17.48 4.59
CA GLU A 45 -6.09 -18.23 3.81
C GLU A 45 -7.53 -17.77 4.06
N GLU A 46 -7.87 -17.49 5.31
CA GLU A 46 -9.20 -17.00 5.69
C GLU A 46 -9.45 -15.59 5.13
N GLY A 47 -8.45 -14.71 5.24
CA GLY A 47 -8.50 -13.37 4.68
C GLY A 47 -8.59 -13.37 3.15
N MET A 48 -7.83 -14.25 2.49
CA MET A 48 -7.90 -14.45 1.04
C MET A 48 -9.28 -14.95 0.60
N ALA A 49 -9.83 -15.97 1.29
CA ALA A 49 -11.18 -16.46 1.01
C ALA A 49 -12.25 -15.37 1.20
N HIS A 50 -12.09 -14.50 2.20
CA HIS A 50 -13.00 -13.38 2.42
C HIS A 50 -12.88 -12.33 1.32
N LYS A 51 -11.67 -11.96 0.93
CA LYS A 51 -11.38 -11.07 -0.21
C LYS A 51 -12.05 -11.58 -1.49
N GLU A 52 -11.87 -12.87 -1.81
CA GLU A 52 -12.50 -13.49 -3.00
C GLU A 52 -14.03 -13.45 -2.93
N LYS A 53 -14.60 -13.66 -1.73
CA LYS A 53 -16.06 -13.59 -1.52
C LYS A 53 -16.61 -12.17 -1.75
N ILE A 54 -15.88 -11.12 -1.35
CA ILE A 54 -16.28 -9.73 -1.61
C ILE A 54 -16.12 -9.43 -3.10
N GLY A 55 -15.01 -9.85 -3.69
CA GLY A 55 -14.66 -9.60 -5.08
C GLY A 55 -13.94 -8.26 -5.29
N LYS A 56 -13.08 -8.24 -6.33
CA LYS A 56 -12.21 -7.09 -6.63
C LYS A 56 -13.00 -5.79 -6.88
N GLU A 57 -14.08 -5.89 -7.65
CA GLU A 57 -14.90 -4.71 -8.02
C GLU A 57 -15.53 -4.04 -6.80
N GLU A 58 -16.09 -4.83 -5.88
CA GLU A 58 -16.72 -4.29 -4.68
C GLU A 58 -15.66 -3.70 -3.72
N LEU A 59 -14.49 -4.32 -3.58
CA LEU A 59 -13.39 -3.78 -2.79
C LEU A 59 -12.91 -2.43 -3.35
N LEU A 60 -12.69 -2.32 -4.65
CA LEU A 60 -12.32 -1.07 -5.30
C LEU A 60 -13.40 0.00 -5.13
N LYS A 61 -14.68 -0.36 -5.30
CA LYS A 61 -15.79 0.55 -5.06
C LYS A 61 -15.81 1.10 -3.63
N ARG A 62 -15.61 0.25 -2.62
CA ARG A 62 -15.50 0.67 -1.21
C ARG A 62 -14.35 1.65 -1.00
N ALA A 63 -13.19 1.34 -1.58
CA ALA A 63 -12.01 2.17 -1.48
C ALA A 63 -12.21 3.55 -2.16
N VAL A 64 -12.80 3.58 -3.35
CA VAL A 64 -13.16 4.83 -4.06
C VAL A 64 -14.15 5.65 -3.23
N LEU A 65 -15.21 5.04 -2.69
CA LEU A 65 -16.17 5.74 -1.85
C LEU A 65 -15.56 6.31 -0.57
N ALA A 66 -14.58 5.62 0.01
CA ALA A 66 -13.86 6.10 1.18
C ALA A 66 -12.90 7.26 0.85
N ALA A 67 -12.26 7.24 -0.32
CA ALA A 67 -11.32 8.28 -0.75
C ALA A 67 -12.01 9.54 -1.29
N ALA A 68 -13.16 9.39 -1.96
CA ALA A 68 -13.86 10.47 -2.67
C ALA A 68 -14.08 11.77 -1.85
N PRO A 69 -14.42 11.75 -0.55
CA PRO A 69 -14.59 12.98 0.24
C PRO A 69 -13.30 13.80 0.38
N TYR A 70 -12.14 13.20 0.13
CA TYR A 70 -10.82 13.76 0.40
C TYR A 70 -9.98 13.97 -0.86
N SER A 71 -10.35 13.40 -2.01
CA SER A 71 -9.58 13.43 -3.26
C SER A 71 -9.24 14.86 -3.72
N GLU A 72 -10.18 15.80 -3.56
CA GLU A 72 -9.95 17.21 -3.91
C GLU A 72 -8.80 17.88 -3.13
N ARG A 73 -8.39 17.31 -2.00
CA ARG A 73 -7.28 17.83 -1.18
C ARG A 73 -5.90 17.36 -1.67
N GLY A 74 -5.87 16.46 -2.64
CA GLY A 74 -4.67 15.73 -3.05
C GLY A 74 -4.27 14.68 -2.01
N LEU A 75 -4.47 13.41 -2.35
CA LEU A 75 -4.17 12.28 -1.47
C LEU A 75 -2.81 11.66 -1.81
N VAL A 76 -2.11 11.24 -0.77
CA VAL A 76 -1.14 10.16 -0.88
C VAL A 76 -1.89 8.87 -0.64
N TYR A 77 -1.88 7.97 -1.61
CA TYR A 77 -2.45 6.65 -1.46
C TYR A 77 -1.38 5.71 -0.90
N ALA A 78 -1.74 4.98 0.15
CA ALA A 78 -0.84 4.05 0.81
C ALA A 78 -1.55 2.76 1.18
N GLY A 79 -0.82 1.66 1.33
CA GLY A 79 -1.45 0.41 1.76
C GLY A 79 -0.48 -0.74 1.92
N PHE A 80 -0.97 -1.79 2.59
CA PHE A 80 -0.24 -3.02 2.89
C PHE A 80 -0.75 -4.18 2.02
N SER A 81 0.10 -4.82 1.23
CA SER A 81 -0.21 -6.01 0.42
C SER A 81 -1.47 -5.80 -0.45
N LEU A 82 -2.60 -6.43 -0.16
CA LEU A 82 -3.88 -6.13 -0.81
C LEU A 82 -4.19 -4.63 -0.84
N GLY A 83 -3.96 -3.94 0.27
CA GLY A 83 -4.16 -2.49 0.37
C GLY A 83 -3.21 -1.70 -0.53
N ALA A 84 -1.99 -2.18 -0.76
CA ALA A 84 -1.06 -1.58 -1.70
C ALA A 84 -1.56 -1.70 -3.14
N SER A 85 -2.08 -2.87 -3.54
CA SER A 85 -2.73 -3.08 -4.84
C SER A 85 -3.91 -2.14 -5.07
N ILE A 86 -4.72 -1.91 -4.03
CA ILE A 86 -5.85 -0.98 -4.06
C ILE A 86 -5.35 0.46 -4.16
N ALA A 87 -4.38 0.85 -3.32
CA ALA A 87 -3.76 2.18 -3.32
C ALA A 87 -3.19 2.53 -4.69
N GLN A 88 -2.46 1.59 -5.32
CA GLN A 88 -1.93 1.76 -6.67
C GLN A 88 -3.04 2.01 -7.70
N THR A 89 -4.10 1.20 -7.66
CA THR A 89 -5.22 1.35 -8.60
C THR A 89 -5.89 2.72 -8.48
N LEU A 90 -6.07 3.21 -7.25
CA LEU A 90 -6.67 4.53 -7.02
C LEU A 90 -5.73 5.66 -7.41
N ALA A 91 -4.45 5.59 -7.03
CA ALA A 91 -3.47 6.62 -7.34
C ALA A 91 -3.30 6.81 -8.85
N LEU A 92 -3.24 5.72 -9.61
CA LEU A 92 -3.11 5.74 -11.05
C LEU A 92 -4.38 6.23 -11.78
N GLY A 93 -5.52 6.25 -11.10
CA GLY A 93 -6.80 6.79 -11.62
C GLY A 93 -7.16 8.18 -11.10
N ASP A 94 -6.34 8.80 -10.24
CA ASP A 94 -6.59 10.10 -9.64
C ASP A 94 -5.51 11.12 -10.08
N GLU A 95 -5.86 12.01 -11.01
CA GLU A 95 -4.98 13.07 -11.50
C GLU A 95 -4.50 14.02 -10.39
N LYS A 96 -5.13 14.01 -9.21
CA LYS A 96 -4.77 14.82 -8.05
C LYS A 96 -3.93 14.05 -7.02
N ALA A 97 -3.60 12.78 -7.29
CA ALA A 97 -2.74 12.01 -6.42
C ALA A 97 -1.40 12.74 -6.20
N ARG A 98 -0.98 12.84 -4.94
CA ARG A 98 0.27 13.51 -4.54
C ARG A 98 1.42 12.54 -4.38
N GLY A 99 1.13 11.25 -4.29
CA GLY A 99 2.12 10.20 -4.16
C GLY A 99 1.48 8.83 -3.91
N LEU A 100 2.31 7.80 -4.03
CA LEU A 100 1.93 6.41 -3.81
C LEU A 100 2.97 5.71 -2.95
N LEU A 101 2.56 5.25 -1.76
CA LEU A 101 3.40 4.48 -0.84
C LEU A 101 2.91 3.02 -0.79
N LEU A 102 3.66 2.13 -1.40
CA LEU A 102 3.37 0.70 -1.49
C LEU A 102 4.16 -0.06 -0.43
N LEU A 103 3.46 -0.72 0.48
CA LEU A 103 4.04 -1.57 1.52
C LEU A 103 3.65 -3.03 1.22
N HIS A 104 4.64 -3.83 0.85
CA HIS A 104 4.52 -5.28 0.65
C HIS A 104 3.61 -5.73 -0.50
N GLY A 105 3.38 -4.90 -1.50
CA GLY A 105 2.53 -5.34 -2.59
C GLY A 105 2.41 -4.35 -3.75
N THR A 106 2.11 -4.89 -4.90
CA THR A 106 1.90 -4.18 -6.15
C THR A 106 0.64 -4.68 -6.87
N SER A 107 0.38 -4.20 -8.06
CA SER A 107 -0.75 -4.62 -8.89
C SER A 107 -0.41 -4.47 -10.38
N ASP A 108 -1.16 -5.16 -11.24
CA ASP A 108 -1.10 -4.93 -12.68
C ASP A 108 -1.36 -3.46 -13.03
N ILE A 109 -0.72 -3.01 -14.10
CA ILE A 109 -0.89 -1.66 -14.64
C ILE A 109 -1.43 -1.77 -16.07
N ALA A 110 -2.55 -1.12 -16.35
CA ALA A 110 -3.11 -1.11 -17.70
C ALA A 110 -2.17 -0.35 -18.67
N PRO A 111 -2.06 -0.79 -19.94
CA PRO A 111 -1.06 -0.26 -20.87
C PRO A 111 -1.22 1.22 -21.24
N ASP A 112 -2.43 1.75 -21.08
CA ASP A 112 -2.83 3.13 -21.42
C ASP A 112 -2.82 4.09 -20.23
N VAL A 113 -2.40 3.63 -19.05
CA VAL A 113 -2.26 4.47 -17.86
C VAL A 113 -1.08 5.41 -18.00
N THR A 114 -1.30 6.68 -17.66
CA THR A 114 -0.27 7.71 -17.51
C THR A 114 -0.32 8.26 -16.10
N ALA A 115 0.85 8.52 -15.51
CA ALA A 115 1.00 9.07 -14.16
C ALA A 115 2.30 9.90 -14.10
N GLU A 116 2.40 10.89 -15.01
CA GLU A 116 3.58 11.74 -15.16
C GLU A 116 3.98 12.38 -13.84
N ASP A 117 5.25 12.20 -13.49
CA ASP A 117 5.86 12.76 -12.29
C ASP A 117 5.20 12.32 -10.95
N LEU A 118 4.34 11.30 -10.95
CA LEU A 118 3.78 10.77 -9.70
C LEU A 118 4.89 10.11 -8.88
N PRO A 119 5.20 10.61 -7.67
CA PRO A 119 6.17 9.98 -6.79
C PRO A 119 5.62 8.65 -6.27
N VAL A 120 6.38 7.56 -6.46
CA VAL A 120 6.03 6.21 -6.04
C VAL A 120 7.17 5.60 -5.24
N GLN A 121 6.87 5.12 -4.04
CA GLN A 121 7.82 4.38 -3.24
C GLN A 121 7.29 3.01 -2.88
N LEU A 122 8.06 1.95 -3.21
CA LEU A 122 7.74 0.56 -2.89
C LEU A 122 8.73 -0.01 -1.87
N HIS A 123 8.18 -0.65 -0.84
CA HIS A 123 8.92 -1.45 0.14
C HIS A 123 8.49 -2.90 0.08
N VAL A 124 9.43 -3.82 -0.15
CA VAL A 124 9.15 -5.24 -0.37
C VAL A 124 10.24 -6.14 0.24
N ALA A 125 9.85 -7.30 0.73
CA ALA A 125 10.76 -8.33 1.21
C ALA A 125 11.57 -8.96 0.05
N GLU A 126 12.70 -9.58 0.36
CA GLU A 126 13.53 -10.28 -0.61
C GLU A 126 14.14 -11.55 0.01
N PRO A 127 13.72 -12.77 -0.41
CA PRO A 127 12.64 -13.02 -1.40
C PRO A 127 11.25 -12.78 -0.84
N ASP A 128 10.27 -12.51 -1.71
CA ASP A 128 8.88 -12.41 -1.36
C ASP A 128 8.06 -13.43 -2.18
N PRO A 129 7.24 -14.30 -1.54
CA PRO A 129 6.48 -15.32 -2.26
C PRO A 129 5.33 -14.76 -3.11
N PHE A 130 4.88 -13.54 -2.83
CA PHE A 130 3.78 -12.88 -3.56
C PHE A 130 4.30 -11.85 -4.58
N GLU A 131 5.47 -11.25 -4.32
CA GLU A 131 6.12 -10.25 -5.17
C GLU A 131 7.43 -10.79 -5.71
N THR A 132 7.37 -11.76 -6.62
CA THR A 132 8.57 -12.42 -7.17
C THR A 132 9.46 -11.45 -7.95
N ASP A 133 10.76 -11.76 -8.10
CA ASP A 133 11.71 -10.92 -8.82
C ASP A 133 11.30 -10.64 -10.28
N ASP A 134 10.77 -11.64 -10.98
CA ASP A 134 10.28 -11.49 -12.35
C ASP A 134 9.07 -10.55 -12.40
N TRP A 135 8.14 -10.70 -11.45
CA TRP A 135 6.99 -9.83 -11.30
C TRP A 135 7.40 -8.38 -11.01
N LEU A 136 8.25 -8.17 -10.00
CA LEU A 136 8.73 -6.84 -9.63
C LEU A 136 9.51 -6.15 -10.74
N SER A 137 10.31 -6.90 -11.50
CA SER A 137 11.04 -6.37 -12.66
C SER A 137 10.07 -5.91 -13.75
N ALA A 138 9.05 -6.71 -14.05
CA ALA A 138 8.02 -6.35 -15.02
C ALA A 138 7.19 -5.14 -14.54
N TRP A 139 6.77 -5.14 -13.27
CA TRP A 139 6.04 -4.05 -12.64
C TRP A 139 6.83 -2.74 -12.68
N TYR A 140 8.11 -2.75 -12.30
CA TYR A 140 8.98 -1.57 -12.32
C TYR A 140 9.06 -0.94 -13.72
N LEU A 141 9.22 -1.78 -14.75
CA LEU A 141 9.25 -1.31 -16.14
C LEU A 141 7.89 -0.73 -16.58
N GLN A 142 6.79 -1.34 -16.15
CA GLN A 142 5.45 -0.86 -16.48
C GLN A 142 5.16 0.46 -15.75
N MET A 143 5.48 0.57 -14.46
CA MET A 143 5.30 1.79 -13.69
C MET A 143 6.13 2.94 -14.27
N GLY A 144 7.38 2.70 -14.63
CA GLY A 144 8.22 3.70 -15.31
C GLY A 144 7.67 4.16 -16.66
N ARG A 145 6.95 3.30 -17.40
CA ARG A 145 6.27 3.69 -18.65
C ARG A 145 5.08 4.62 -18.46
N THR A 146 4.50 4.66 -17.27
CA THR A 146 3.43 5.62 -16.94
C THR A 146 3.96 7.04 -16.76
N GLY A 147 5.28 7.24 -16.67
CA GLY A 147 5.92 8.52 -16.36
C GLY A 147 6.11 8.76 -14.87
N ALA A 148 5.77 7.79 -14.00
CA ALA A 148 5.95 7.90 -12.55
C ALA A 148 7.43 7.89 -12.15
N ASP A 149 7.76 8.59 -11.07
CA ASP A 149 9.08 8.57 -10.42
C ASP A 149 9.10 7.48 -9.33
N VAL A 150 9.86 6.41 -9.56
CA VAL A 150 9.74 5.16 -8.80
C VAL A 150 11.00 4.84 -8.01
N GLU A 151 10.85 4.71 -6.70
CA GLU A 151 11.86 4.17 -5.80
C GLU A 151 11.44 2.79 -5.28
N VAL A 152 12.36 1.82 -5.28
CA VAL A 152 12.12 0.46 -4.75
C VAL A 152 13.15 0.13 -3.69
N TYR A 153 12.66 -0.23 -2.50
CA TYR A 153 13.47 -0.69 -1.37
C TYR A 153 13.19 -2.16 -1.10
N ARG A 154 14.26 -2.96 -1.12
CA ARG A 154 14.20 -4.41 -0.88
C ARG A 154 14.85 -4.75 0.45
N TYR A 155 14.21 -5.61 1.23
CA TYR A 155 14.64 -6.00 2.56
C TYR A 155 15.01 -7.48 2.60
N ALA A 156 16.31 -7.75 2.51
CA ALA A 156 16.84 -9.11 2.41
C ALA A 156 16.56 -9.93 3.67
N GLY A 157 15.93 -11.10 3.49
CA GLY A 157 15.59 -12.03 4.57
C GLY A 157 14.35 -11.69 5.37
N ALA A 158 13.70 -10.55 5.11
CA ALA A 158 12.42 -10.19 5.74
C ALA A 158 11.27 -11.05 5.20
N GLY A 159 10.22 -11.25 5.99
CA GLY A 159 8.97 -11.89 5.56
C GLY A 159 8.04 -10.93 4.82
N HIS A 160 6.97 -11.45 4.19
CA HIS A 160 6.08 -10.65 3.32
C HIS A 160 5.51 -9.42 4.04
N LEU A 161 4.97 -9.57 5.25
CA LEU A 161 4.40 -8.46 6.04
C LEU A 161 5.31 -8.05 7.22
N TYR A 162 6.62 -7.97 6.99
CA TYR A 162 7.62 -7.71 8.02
C TYR A 162 7.40 -6.43 8.85
N THR A 163 6.54 -5.53 8.43
CA THR A 163 6.18 -4.32 9.20
C THR A 163 5.05 -4.55 10.19
N ASP A 164 4.39 -5.71 10.20
CA ASP A 164 3.28 -6.02 11.11
C ASP A 164 3.79 -6.77 12.35
N PRO A 165 3.87 -6.10 13.55
CA PRO A 165 4.43 -6.70 14.75
C PRO A 165 3.56 -7.83 15.37
N ASP A 166 2.36 -8.04 14.85
CA ASP A 166 1.45 -9.08 15.32
C ASP A 166 1.51 -10.36 14.44
N LEU A 167 2.43 -10.39 13.46
CA LEU A 167 2.64 -11.52 12.55
C LEU A 167 4.01 -12.17 12.74
N PRO A 168 4.15 -13.47 12.41
CA PRO A 168 5.44 -14.16 12.46
C PRO A 168 6.50 -13.57 11.51
N ASP A 169 6.08 -12.89 10.48
CA ASP A 169 6.93 -12.23 9.48
C ASP A 169 7.65 -11.00 10.02
N TYR A 170 7.30 -10.52 11.22
CA TYR A 170 7.82 -9.27 11.76
C TYR A 170 9.33 -9.25 11.86
N ASP A 171 9.94 -8.22 11.30
CA ASP A 171 11.35 -7.89 11.44
C ASP A 171 11.47 -6.43 11.87
N GLU A 172 11.90 -6.22 13.12
CA GLU A 172 11.96 -4.89 13.73
C GLU A 172 12.92 -3.96 12.99
N GLU A 173 14.09 -4.46 12.58
CA GLU A 173 15.12 -3.65 11.89
C GLU A 173 14.63 -3.23 10.49
N ALA A 174 14.08 -4.15 9.74
CA ALA A 174 13.48 -3.88 8.43
C ALA A 174 12.29 -2.93 8.55
N ALA A 175 11.40 -3.15 9.54
CA ALA A 175 10.24 -2.31 9.79
C ALA A 175 10.63 -0.87 10.14
N GLU A 176 11.56 -0.66 11.08
CA GLU A 176 12.01 0.68 11.46
C GLU A 176 12.73 1.39 10.31
N THR A 177 13.49 0.66 9.51
CA THR A 177 14.12 1.21 8.31
C THR A 177 13.07 1.63 7.28
N THR A 178 12.06 0.79 7.04
CA THR A 178 10.92 1.11 6.17
C THR A 178 10.24 2.40 6.61
N TRP A 179 9.87 2.52 7.89
CA TRP A 179 9.18 3.71 8.37
C TRP A 179 10.03 4.97 8.31
N ARG A 180 11.34 4.88 8.57
CA ARG A 180 12.24 6.03 8.45
C ARG A 180 12.32 6.51 6.99
N VAL A 181 12.41 5.60 6.04
CA VAL A 181 12.48 5.92 4.60
C VAL A 181 11.14 6.44 4.10
N ALA A 182 10.03 5.79 4.46
CA ALA A 182 8.69 6.21 4.08
C ALA A 182 8.32 7.60 4.62
N LEU A 183 8.69 7.94 5.86
CA LEU A 183 8.49 9.28 6.39
C LEU A 183 9.33 10.30 5.64
N GLY A 184 10.59 9.98 5.33
CA GLY A 184 11.43 10.84 4.48
C GLY A 184 10.82 11.10 3.10
N PHE A 185 10.25 10.09 2.47
CA PHE A 185 9.51 10.23 1.22
C PHE A 185 8.31 11.19 1.36
N LEU A 186 7.47 10.98 2.39
CA LEU A 186 6.31 11.84 2.64
C LEU A 186 6.66 13.30 2.92
N ASP A 187 7.85 13.57 3.45
CA ASP A 187 8.35 14.93 3.69
C ASP A 187 8.78 15.64 2.39
N THR A 188 9.02 14.89 1.31
CA THR A 188 9.40 15.47 0.01
C THR A 188 8.20 15.86 -0.87
N LEU A 189 7.00 15.38 -0.54
CA LEU A 189 5.76 15.63 -1.28
C LEU A 189 5.12 16.97 -0.87
#